data_1cff341119e56bea2f039de00a612178
#
_entry.id   1cff341119e56bea2f039de00a612178
#
_cell.length_a   1.000
_cell.length_b   1.000
_cell.length_c   1.000
_cell.angle_alpha   90.00
_cell.angle_beta   90.00
_cell.angle_gamma   90.00
#
_symmetry.space_group_name_H-M   'P 1'
#
loop_
_entity.id
_entity.type
_entity.pdbx_description
1 polymer ?
#
loop_
_entity_poly.entity_id
_entity_poly.type
_entity_poly.pdbx_seq_one_letter_code
_entity_poly.pdbx_strand_id
1 'polypeptide(L)'
;MQYEYFTLIKKIKQMNKLILSILSLIFFANISYSQNASTYFPASTGYKWFYKNTPLDSLNNPQTTLSTFQVDSFATNVNYQGLLSSLVLSKSGLITINQNTPYTDSNHYNFQSTNAYNYLNVASLIGSIPGIDSVAFVAFLKSFEKWYNVYRFSQSVNTNYTIFTRDTTITIDTLVLPLRFALVGRRYNDQTISTINGNIPTKKFLTTFTLSYGILPPFIYLPIITRPDTTYIASDIWIVKESNPSINVDLTSLGFPISFSIPGNVKELTSPTVGINSISDIISDNFYLSQNYPNPFNPTTNLEFGISKLGFVSLKIFNSLGREVKTLVNEFKPAGKYSVEFDGSKLSSGIYFYKLSSGGFTDTKRMILIK
;
A
#
# COMPACT_ATOMS: atom_id res chain seq x y z
N MET A 1 -15.37 -74.43 -15.31
CA MET A 1 -15.78 -73.27 -16.16
C MET A 1 -16.75 -72.32 -15.47
N GLN A 2 -17.89 -72.76 -14.96
CA GLN A 2 -18.87 -71.83 -14.35
C GLN A 2 -18.39 -71.18 -13.05
N TYR A 3 -17.57 -71.86 -12.23
CA TYR A 3 -17.02 -71.33 -10.97
C TYR A 3 -15.91 -70.32 -11.17
N GLU A 4 -15.11 -70.48 -12.20
CA GLU A 4 -14.04 -69.46 -12.54
C GLU A 4 -14.62 -68.17 -13.11
N TYR A 5 -15.73 -68.29 -13.88
CA TYR A 5 -16.43 -67.14 -14.42
C TYR A 5 -17.04 -66.24 -13.30
N PHE A 6 -17.64 -66.83 -12.27
CA PHE A 6 -18.18 -66.15 -11.14
C PHE A 6 -17.08 -65.50 -10.30
N THR A 7 -15.92 -66.11 -10.15
CA THR A 7 -14.76 -65.57 -9.42
C THR A 7 -14.14 -64.41 -10.18
N LEU A 8 -14.09 -64.44 -11.50
CA LEU A 8 -13.61 -63.35 -12.34
C LEU A 8 -14.53 -62.13 -12.28
N ILE A 9 -15.85 -62.32 -12.35
CA ILE A 9 -16.83 -61.23 -12.21
C ILE A 9 -16.72 -60.57 -10.82
N LYS A 10 -16.50 -61.35 -9.75
CA LYS A 10 -16.32 -60.83 -8.41
C LYS A 10 -15.05 -59.99 -8.27
N LYS A 11 -13.94 -60.43 -8.89
CA LYS A 11 -12.68 -59.67 -8.96
C LYS A 11 -12.82 -58.35 -9.77
N ILE A 12 -13.51 -58.40 -10.91
CA ILE A 12 -13.78 -57.19 -11.73
C ILE A 12 -14.65 -56.18 -10.95
N LYS A 13 -15.69 -56.63 -10.24
CA LYS A 13 -16.52 -55.77 -9.41
C LYS A 13 -15.74 -55.13 -8.23
N GLN A 14 -14.83 -55.89 -7.59
CA GLN A 14 -13.96 -55.36 -6.54
C GLN A 14 -12.94 -54.36 -7.11
N MET A 15 -12.35 -54.62 -8.26
CA MET A 15 -11.42 -53.74 -8.95
C MET A 15 -12.10 -52.43 -9.38
N ASN A 16 -13.33 -52.51 -9.93
CA ASN A 16 -14.11 -51.32 -10.26
C ASN A 16 -14.49 -50.48 -9.02
N LYS A 17 -14.81 -51.11 -7.88
CA LYS A 17 -15.01 -50.37 -6.60
C LYS A 17 -13.73 -49.72 -6.10
N LEU A 18 -12.57 -50.34 -6.25
CA LEU A 18 -11.28 -49.80 -5.89
C LEU A 18 -10.91 -48.62 -6.81
N ILE A 19 -11.12 -48.75 -8.11
CA ILE A 19 -10.90 -47.69 -9.09
C ILE A 19 -11.83 -46.48 -8.82
N LEU A 20 -13.12 -46.73 -8.54
CA LEU A 20 -14.04 -45.64 -8.15
C LEU A 20 -13.64 -44.94 -6.84
N SER A 21 -13.15 -45.69 -5.84
CA SER A 21 -12.68 -45.12 -4.59
C SER A 21 -11.38 -44.30 -4.76
N ILE A 22 -10.46 -44.74 -5.64
CA ILE A 22 -9.25 -44.03 -6.00
C ILE A 22 -9.61 -42.76 -6.82
N LEU A 23 -10.52 -42.85 -7.77
CA LEU A 23 -11.04 -41.71 -8.52
C LEU A 23 -11.77 -40.70 -7.61
N SER A 24 -12.55 -41.15 -6.63
CA SER A 24 -13.17 -40.24 -5.65
C SER A 24 -12.14 -39.59 -4.74
N LEU A 25 -11.07 -40.27 -4.36
CA LEU A 25 -9.94 -39.66 -3.61
C LEU A 25 -9.16 -38.64 -4.44
N ILE A 26 -9.06 -38.86 -5.77
CA ILE A 26 -8.41 -37.88 -6.67
C ILE A 26 -9.33 -36.67 -6.91
N PHE A 27 -10.67 -36.85 -6.94
CA PHE A 27 -11.61 -35.72 -7.07
C PHE A 27 -11.80 -34.94 -5.79
N PHE A 28 -11.46 -35.45 -4.60
CA PHE A 28 -11.45 -34.75 -3.33
C PHE A 28 -10.05 -34.33 -2.87
N ALA A 29 -9.02 -34.61 -3.62
CA ALA A 29 -7.81 -33.81 -3.51
C ALA A 29 -8.16 -32.42 -4.06
N ASN A 30 -8.79 -31.59 -3.21
CA ASN A 30 -8.63 -30.16 -3.31
C ASN A 30 -7.12 -29.95 -3.30
N ILE A 31 -6.54 -29.79 -4.49
CA ILE A 31 -5.22 -29.20 -4.63
C ILE A 31 -5.45 -27.79 -4.10
N SER A 32 -5.28 -27.63 -2.80
CA SER A 32 -5.05 -26.35 -2.19
C SER A 32 -3.74 -25.89 -2.80
N TYR A 33 -3.81 -25.22 -3.95
CA TYR A 33 -2.71 -24.39 -4.38
C TYR A 33 -2.43 -23.50 -3.18
N SER A 34 -1.28 -23.70 -2.55
CA SER A 34 -0.80 -22.84 -1.49
C SER A 34 -0.92 -21.42 -2.02
N GLN A 35 -1.91 -20.67 -1.52
CA GLN A 35 -2.16 -19.29 -1.97
C GLN A 35 -1.05 -18.45 -1.37
N ASN A 36 0.11 -18.45 -2.05
CA ASN A 36 1.27 -17.70 -1.63
C ASN A 36 0.90 -16.21 -1.60
N ALA A 37 1.03 -15.56 -0.45
CA ALA A 37 0.66 -14.16 -0.29
C ALA A 37 1.40 -13.23 -1.26
N SER A 38 2.62 -13.58 -1.64
CA SER A 38 3.43 -12.81 -2.60
C SER A 38 2.82 -12.77 -4.01
N THR A 39 1.97 -13.74 -4.40
CA THR A 39 1.31 -13.73 -5.72
C THR A 39 0.22 -12.68 -5.84
N TYR A 40 -0.19 -12.07 -4.74
CA TYR A 40 -1.16 -10.97 -4.74
C TYR A 40 -0.49 -9.60 -4.89
N PHE A 41 0.81 -9.52 -4.69
CA PHE A 41 1.57 -8.28 -4.81
C PHE A 41 2.33 -8.25 -6.14
N PRO A 42 2.39 -7.10 -6.84
CA PRO A 42 3.11 -6.98 -8.10
C PRO A 42 4.58 -7.35 -7.98
N ALA A 43 5.08 -8.12 -8.94
CA ALA A 43 6.46 -8.59 -8.92
C ALA A 43 7.50 -7.50 -9.19
N SER A 44 7.11 -6.41 -9.88
CA SER A 44 8.05 -5.41 -10.40
C SER A 44 7.99 -4.10 -9.62
N THR A 45 9.15 -3.59 -9.24
CA THR A 45 9.31 -2.22 -8.75
C THR A 45 8.89 -1.21 -9.81
N GLY A 46 8.41 -0.04 -9.38
CA GLY A 46 7.85 0.96 -10.27
C GLY A 46 6.37 0.77 -10.59
N TYR A 47 5.77 -0.35 -10.17
CA TYR A 47 4.33 -0.56 -10.31
C TYR A 47 3.56 0.53 -9.57
N LYS A 48 2.50 1.07 -10.18
CA LYS A 48 1.70 2.16 -9.62
C LYS A 48 0.24 1.79 -9.54
N TRP A 49 -0.38 2.17 -8.44
CA TRP A 49 -1.82 2.11 -8.23
C TRP A 49 -2.37 3.53 -8.21
N PHE A 50 -3.49 3.72 -8.87
CA PHE A 50 -4.22 4.98 -8.88
C PHE A 50 -5.54 4.77 -8.18
N TYR A 51 -5.76 5.49 -7.10
CA TYR A 51 -6.95 5.34 -6.28
C TYR A 51 -7.75 6.65 -6.24
N LYS A 52 -9.05 6.49 -6.07
CA LYS A 52 -9.96 7.52 -5.62
C LYS A 52 -10.33 7.24 -4.18
N ASN A 53 -10.14 8.21 -3.30
CA ASN A 53 -10.57 8.19 -1.92
C ASN A 53 -11.83 9.04 -1.79
N THR A 54 -12.95 8.43 -1.43
CA THR A 54 -14.22 9.11 -1.23
C THR A 54 -14.55 9.11 0.26
N PRO A 55 -14.58 10.28 0.92
CA PRO A 55 -14.98 10.38 2.32
C PRO A 55 -16.44 9.93 2.52
N LEU A 56 -16.74 9.43 3.71
CA LEU A 56 -18.08 9.07 4.14
C LEU A 56 -18.56 10.07 5.19
N ASP A 57 -19.85 10.43 5.14
CA ASP A 57 -20.48 11.17 6.23
C ASP A 57 -20.74 10.28 7.47
N SER A 58 -21.30 10.83 8.52
CA SER A 58 -21.60 10.10 9.77
C SER A 58 -22.60 8.96 9.62
N LEU A 59 -23.35 8.93 8.51
CA LEU A 59 -24.32 7.89 8.14
C LEU A 59 -23.75 6.89 7.12
N ASN A 60 -22.45 7.01 6.79
CA ASN A 60 -21.74 6.21 5.79
C ASN A 60 -22.18 6.47 4.33
N ASN A 61 -22.76 7.65 4.02
CA ASN A 61 -23.05 8.04 2.65
C ASN A 61 -21.79 8.63 1.99
N PRO A 62 -21.48 8.25 0.73
CA PRO A 62 -20.29 8.76 0.04
C PRO A 62 -20.39 10.26 -0.29
N GLN A 63 -19.40 11.03 0.11
CA GLN A 63 -19.27 12.46 -0.19
C GLN A 63 -18.44 12.64 -1.46
N THR A 64 -19.02 12.34 -2.61
CA THR A 64 -18.30 12.23 -3.91
C THR A 64 -17.66 13.54 -4.36
N THR A 65 -18.20 14.70 -3.97
CA THR A 65 -17.65 16.03 -4.27
C THR A 65 -16.38 16.35 -3.49
N LEU A 66 -16.14 15.64 -2.38
CA LEU A 66 -14.97 15.77 -1.52
C LEU A 66 -13.89 14.71 -1.80
N SER A 67 -14.07 13.94 -2.90
CA SER A 67 -13.14 12.90 -3.25
C SER A 67 -11.74 13.45 -3.54
N THR A 68 -10.74 12.70 -3.09
CA THR A 68 -9.32 12.95 -3.37
C THR A 68 -8.74 11.80 -4.18
N PHE A 69 -7.58 12.03 -4.79
CA PHE A 69 -6.86 11.00 -5.55
C PHE A 69 -5.56 10.65 -4.84
N GLN A 70 -5.17 9.38 -4.96
CA GLN A 70 -3.94 8.85 -4.38
C GLN A 70 -3.19 8.04 -5.43
N VAL A 71 -1.88 8.19 -5.46
CA VAL A 71 -0.98 7.31 -6.22
C VAL A 71 -0.07 6.61 -5.23
N ASP A 72 -0.14 5.29 -5.23
CA ASP A 72 0.81 4.42 -4.55
C ASP A 72 1.83 3.91 -5.57
N SER A 73 3.09 3.75 -5.17
CA SER A 73 4.16 3.25 -6.02
C SER A 73 5.00 2.23 -5.29
N PHE A 74 5.14 1.02 -5.83
CA PHE A 74 6.10 0.04 -5.32
C PHE A 74 7.51 0.52 -5.65
N ALA A 75 8.20 1.08 -4.67
CA ALA A 75 9.49 1.75 -4.87
C ALA A 75 10.65 0.74 -4.95
N THR A 76 10.76 -0.15 -3.98
CA THR A 76 11.87 -1.12 -3.88
C THR A 76 11.60 -2.16 -2.79
N ASN A 77 12.42 -3.21 -2.78
CA ASN A 77 12.53 -4.09 -1.63
C ASN A 77 13.68 -3.59 -0.74
N VAL A 78 13.44 -3.49 0.56
CA VAL A 78 14.38 -2.97 1.56
C VAL A 78 14.28 -3.75 2.87
N ASN A 79 15.41 -3.95 3.55
CA ASN A 79 15.37 -4.43 4.93
C ASN A 79 14.84 -3.33 5.84
N TYR A 80 13.69 -3.58 6.46
CA TYR A 80 13.05 -2.65 7.37
C TYR A 80 12.64 -3.37 8.66
N GLN A 81 13.11 -2.87 9.79
CA GLN A 81 12.79 -3.44 11.12
C GLN A 81 12.95 -4.98 11.16
N GLY A 82 14.07 -5.48 10.65
CA GLY A 82 14.46 -6.89 10.68
C GLY A 82 13.85 -7.81 9.62
N LEU A 83 12.98 -7.31 8.73
CA LEU A 83 12.39 -8.08 7.63
C LEU A 83 12.64 -7.45 6.26
N LEU A 84 12.85 -8.29 5.24
CA LEU A 84 12.83 -7.83 3.85
C LEU A 84 11.39 -7.42 3.50
N SER A 85 11.21 -6.18 3.12
CA SER A 85 9.89 -5.60 2.84
C SER A 85 9.81 -4.96 1.48
N SER A 86 8.61 -4.97 0.89
CA SER A 86 8.23 -4.16 -0.26
C SER A 86 7.81 -2.78 0.24
N LEU A 87 8.58 -1.76 -0.11
CA LEU A 87 8.31 -0.37 0.21
C LEU A 87 7.34 0.22 -0.81
N VAL A 88 6.19 0.66 -0.35
CA VAL A 88 5.20 1.40 -1.15
C VAL A 88 5.17 2.84 -0.68
N LEU A 89 5.45 3.76 -1.58
CA LEU A 89 5.37 5.20 -1.37
C LEU A 89 4.01 5.71 -1.84
N SER A 90 3.41 6.63 -1.08
CA SER A 90 2.09 7.18 -1.38
C SER A 90 2.12 8.71 -1.46
N LYS A 91 1.31 9.25 -2.38
CA LYS A 91 1.05 10.68 -2.51
C LYS A 91 -0.42 10.93 -2.83
N SER A 92 -0.96 12.02 -2.32
CA SER A 92 -2.38 12.36 -2.47
C SER A 92 -2.58 13.81 -2.92
N GLY A 93 -3.72 14.08 -3.60
CA GLY A 93 -4.09 15.41 -4.08
C GLY A 93 -5.59 15.53 -4.35
N LEU A 94 -6.08 16.78 -4.45
CA LEU A 94 -7.52 17.07 -4.58
C LEU A 94 -8.08 16.81 -5.99
N ILE A 95 -7.33 17.12 -7.05
CA ILE A 95 -7.86 17.06 -8.43
C ILE A 95 -6.99 16.20 -9.33
N THR A 96 -5.70 16.49 -9.39
CA THR A 96 -4.72 15.75 -10.19
C THR A 96 -3.44 15.60 -9.39
N ILE A 97 -2.89 14.41 -9.42
CA ILE A 97 -1.57 14.12 -8.85
C ILE A 97 -0.61 14.12 -10.01
N ASN A 98 0.17 15.19 -10.15
CA ASN A 98 1.19 15.29 -11.18
C ASN A 98 2.49 14.57 -10.74
N GLN A 99 3.43 14.46 -11.66
CA GLN A 99 4.71 13.80 -11.40
C GLN A 99 5.52 14.52 -10.30
N ASN A 100 5.34 15.82 -10.15
CA ASN A 100 6.08 16.66 -9.20
C ASN A 100 5.48 16.67 -7.78
N THR A 101 4.28 16.10 -7.59
CA THR A 101 3.72 15.94 -6.24
C THR A 101 4.63 15.02 -5.43
N PRO A 102 5.18 15.46 -4.29
CA PRO A 102 6.06 14.62 -3.49
C PRO A 102 5.31 13.45 -2.87
N TYR A 103 6.02 12.35 -2.65
CA TYR A 103 5.51 11.26 -1.82
C TYR A 103 5.57 11.70 -0.36
N THR A 104 4.46 11.59 0.34
CA THR A 104 4.29 12.08 1.72
C THR A 104 4.12 10.97 2.73
N ASP A 105 3.86 9.74 2.27
CA ASP A 105 3.63 8.59 3.13
C ASP A 105 4.29 7.33 2.56
N SER A 106 4.48 6.33 3.43
CA SER A 106 5.09 5.06 3.07
C SER A 106 4.50 3.91 3.85
N ASN A 107 4.33 2.78 3.17
CA ASN A 107 3.91 1.52 3.76
C ASN A 107 4.92 0.42 3.46
N HIS A 108 5.14 -0.46 4.43
CA HIS A 108 6.02 -1.61 4.31
C HIS A 108 5.21 -2.90 4.39
N TYR A 109 5.34 -3.75 3.38
CA TYR A 109 4.70 -5.07 3.32
C TYR A 109 5.77 -6.17 3.29
N ASN A 110 5.55 -7.24 4.04
CA ASN A 110 6.37 -8.44 3.98
C ASN A 110 5.48 -9.65 3.70
N PHE A 111 5.96 -10.58 2.88
CA PHE A 111 5.19 -11.75 2.45
C PHE A 111 5.91 -13.03 2.85
N GLN A 112 5.25 -13.85 3.67
CA GLN A 112 5.79 -15.13 4.15
C GLN A 112 4.77 -16.23 3.91
N SER A 113 5.04 -17.13 2.97
CA SER A 113 4.12 -18.21 2.61
C SER A 113 2.72 -17.65 2.29
N THR A 114 1.69 -18.02 3.05
CA THR A 114 0.30 -17.61 2.86
C THR A 114 -0.09 -16.36 3.66
N ASN A 115 0.88 -15.67 4.25
CA ASN A 115 0.67 -14.53 5.14
C ASN A 115 1.26 -13.25 4.58
N ALA A 116 0.49 -12.15 4.66
CA ALA A 116 1.00 -10.83 4.41
C ALA A 116 1.04 -10.00 5.69
N TYR A 117 2.20 -9.46 5.95
CA TYR A 117 2.49 -8.61 7.11
C TYR A 117 2.53 -7.15 6.68
N ASN A 118 1.98 -6.29 7.52
CA ASN A 118 2.12 -4.85 7.40
C ASN A 118 2.87 -4.31 8.63
N TYR A 119 3.80 -3.39 8.43
CA TYR A 119 4.43 -2.67 9.53
C TYR A 119 3.53 -1.52 9.96
N LEU A 120 3.07 -1.53 11.19
CA LEU A 120 2.30 -0.42 11.76
C LEU A 120 3.27 0.68 12.19
N ASN A 121 3.16 1.85 11.57
CA ASN A 121 3.84 3.07 11.97
C ASN A 121 2.81 4.02 12.59
N VAL A 122 3.02 4.44 13.83
CA VAL A 122 2.08 5.31 14.56
C VAL A 122 2.50 6.78 14.55
N ALA A 123 3.59 7.14 13.90
CA ALA A 123 4.11 8.51 13.90
C ALA A 123 3.07 9.54 13.37
N SER A 124 2.33 9.17 12.31
CA SER A 124 1.27 10.01 11.75
C SER A 124 0.06 10.16 12.70
N LEU A 125 -0.22 9.14 13.50
CA LEU A 125 -1.30 9.18 14.50
C LEU A 125 -0.94 10.12 15.66
N ILE A 126 0.30 10.07 16.13
CA ILE A 126 0.77 10.91 17.26
C ILE A 126 0.67 12.38 16.90
N GLY A 127 1.06 12.78 15.68
CA GLY A 127 1.02 14.17 15.21
C GLY A 127 -0.39 14.72 14.96
N SER A 128 -1.41 13.85 14.87
CA SER A 128 -2.78 14.25 14.51
C SER A 128 -3.72 14.39 15.71
N ILE A 129 -3.31 14.01 16.93
CA ILE A 129 -4.16 14.06 18.11
C ILE A 129 -3.78 15.27 18.97
N PRO A 130 -4.59 16.37 18.96
CA PRO A 130 -4.32 17.54 19.78
C PRO A 130 -4.33 17.20 21.27
N GLY A 131 -3.37 17.75 22.04
CA GLY A 131 -3.35 17.62 23.50
C GLY A 131 -2.78 16.30 24.05
N ILE A 132 -2.17 15.45 23.21
CA ILE A 132 -1.40 14.29 23.65
C ILE A 132 0.03 14.74 23.96
N ASP A 133 0.23 15.32 25.14
CA ASP A 133 1.55 15.69 25.62
C ASP A 133 2.16 14.69 26.62
N SER A 134 1.42 13.61 26.94
CA SER A 134 1.92 12.60 27.85
C SER A 134 2.99 11.72 27.20
N VAL A 135 4.24 11.86 27.65
CA VAL A 135 5.37 11.02 27.23
C VAL A 135 5.06 9.54 27.37
N ALA A 136 4.34 9.16 28.43
CA ALA A 136 3.94 7.76 28.68
C ALA A 136 2.95 7.25 27.63
N PHE A 137 1.98 8.05 27.21
CA PHE A 137 1.01 7.67 26.19
C PHE A 137 1.64 7.59 24.79
N VAL A 138 2.53 8.53 24.45
CA VAL A 138 3.33 8.45 23.21
C VAL A 138 4.18 7.19 23.19
N ALA A 139 4.85 6.85 24.29
CA ALA A 139 5.63 5.61 24.42
C ALA A 139 4.75 4.37 24.28
N PHE A 140 3.55 4.39 24.86
CA PHE A 140 2.58 3.31 24.69
C PHE A 140 2.16 3.16 23.22
N LEU A 141 1.80 4.24 22.51
CA LEU A 141 1.48 4.18 21.09
C LEU A 141 2.65 3.64 20.25
N LYS A 142 3.86 4.10 20.51
CA LYS A 142 5.08 3.58 19.85
C LYS A 142 5.30 2.09 20.10
N SER A 143 4.81 1.54 21.20
CA SER A 143 4.90 0.09 21.46
C SER A 143 4.11 -0.77 20.47
N PHE A 144 3.21 -0.17 19.69
CA PHE A 144 2.51 -0.82 18.58
C PHE A 144 3.32 -0.86 17.28
N GLU A 145 4.42 -0.11 17.16
CA GLU A 145 5.25 -0.08 15.95
C GLU A 145 5.99 -1.40 15.78
N LYS A 146 5.42 -2.29 15.00
CA LYS A 146 6.00 -3.58 14.62
C LYS A 146 5.27 -4.21 13.46
N TRP A 147 5.79 -5.36 13.02
CA TRP A 147 5.17 -6.19 12.01
C TRP A 147 3.96 -6.94 12.56
N TYR A 148 2.83 -6.85 11.83
CA TYR A 148 1.62 -7.59 12.12
C TYR A 148 1.20 -8.44 10.93
N ASN A 149 0.82 -9.71 11.19
CA ASN A 149 0.24 -10.62 10.22
C ASN A 149 -1.24 -10.24 9.98
N VAL A 150 -1.45 -9.30 9.07
CA VAL A 150 -2.78 -8.70 8.83
C VAL A 150 -3.63 -9.57 7.91
N TYR A 151 -3.04 -10.09 6.81
CA TYR A 151 -3.79 -10.86 5.83
C TYR A 151 -3.30 -12.31 5.78
N ARG A 152 -4.17 -13.25 6.20
CA ARG A 152 -3.90 -14.69 6.21
C ARG A 152 -4.69 -15.36 5.10
N PHE A 153 -4.07 -15.55 3.92
CA PHE A 153 -4.74 -16.04 2.72
C PHE A 153 -5.24 -17.48 2.83
N SER A 154 -4.62 -18.33 3.64
CA SER A 154 -5.04 -19.70 3.93
C SER A 154 -6.00 -19.83 5.13
N GLN A 155 -6.34 -18.70 5.79
CA GLN A 155 -7.29 -18.73 6.91
C GLN A 155 -8.64 -19.29 6.45
N SER A 156 -9.25 -20.15 7.24
CA SER A 156 -10.60 -20.66 7.01
C SER A 156 -11.59 -19.50 6.92
N VAL A 157 -12.47 -19.57 5.92
CA VAL A 157 -13.47 -18.53 5.68
C VAL A 157 -14.38 -18.37 6.89
N ASN A 158 -14.75 -17.14 7.19
CA ASN A 158 -15.60 -16.74 8.33
C ASN A 158 -15.04 -17.07 9.74
N THR A 159 -13.74 -17.40 9.83
CA THR A 159 -13.08 -17.65 11.11
C THR A 159 -12.22 -16.46 11.50
N ASN A 160 -12.39 -15.98 12.73
CA ASN A 160 -11.59 -14.89 13.28
C ASN A 160 -10.17 -15.36 13.62
N TYR A 161 -9.23 -14.43 13.49
CA TYR A 161 -7.86 -14.59 14.02
C TYR A 161 -7.42 -13.28 14.69
N THR A 162 -6.76 -13.41 15.83
CA THR A 162 -6.21 -12.26 16.54
C THR A 162 -4.95 -11.78 15.81
N ILE A 163 -4.91 -10.48 15.49
CA ILE A 163 -3.72 -9.81 14.98
C ILE A 163 -2.92 -9.27 16.16
N PHE A 164 -3.57 -8.52 17.06
CA PHE A 164 -3.03 -8.19 18.39
C PHE A 164 -4.14 -7.93 19.40
N THR A 165 -3.76 -8.05 20.68
CA THR A 165 -4.51 -7.53 21.85
C THR A 165 -3.49 -6.90 22.80
N ARG A 166 -3.79 -5.70 23.29
CA ARG A 166 -2.96 -4.94 24.22
C ARG A 166 -3.81 -4.29 25.27
N ASP A 167 -3.50 -4.58 26.52
CA ASP A 167 -4.11 -3.95 27.67
C ASP A 167 -3.18 -2.85 28.20
N THR A 168 -3.77 -1.76 28.63
CA THR A 168 -3.07 -0.65 29.27
C THR A 168 -3.97 0.03 30.28
N THR A 169 -3.39 0.87 31.09
CA THR A 169 -4.12 1.74 32.01
C THR A 169 -3.69 3.17 31.75
N ILE A 170 -4.66 4.04 31.52
CA ILE A 170 -4.44 5.48 31.36
C ILE A 170 -4.99 6.16 32.63
N THR A 171 -4.22 7.06 33.18
CA THR A 171 -4.67 7.90 34.30
C THR A 171 -4.89 9.32 33.80
N ILE A 172 -6.11 9.83 33.97
CA ILE A 172 -6.49 11.21 33.68
C ILE A 172 -6.89 11.84 35.02
N ASP A 173 -6.08 12.75 35.50
CA ASP A 173 -6.17 13.32 36.86
C ASP A 173 -6.12 12.20 37.93
N THR A 174 -7.25 11.93 38.57
CA THR A 174 -7.38 10.85 39.57
C THR A 174 -8.10 9.61 39.07
N LEU A 175 -8.62 9.65 37.83
CA LEU A 175 -9.37 8.57 37.23
C LEU A 175 -8.45 7.57 36.51
N VAL A 176 -8.48 6.34 36.94
CA VAL A 176 -7.73 5.21 36.38
C VAL A 176 -8.61 4.47 35.37
N LEU A 177 -8.23 4.46 34.11
CA LEU A 177 -8.98 3.88 32.99
C LEU A 177 -8.25 2.65 32.45
N PRO A 178 -8.68 1.44 32.78
CA PRO A 178 -8.18 0.22 32.14
C PRO A 178 -8.76 0.12 30.72
N LEU A 179 -7.87 0.07 29.72
CA LEU A 179 -8.24 0.02 28.30
C LEU A 179 -7.67 -1.23 27.64
N ARG A 180 -8.42 -1.76 26.69
CA ARG A 180 -7.98 -2.84 25.80
C ARG A 180 -8.06 -2.40 24.36
N PHE A 181 -6.94 -2.52 23.64
CA PHE A 181 -6.82 -2.34 22.21
C PHE A 181 -6.74 -3.71 21.54
N ALA A 182 -7.63 -4.00 20.63
CA ALA A 182 -7.63 -5.27 19.92
C ALA A 182 -7.79 -5.03 18.41
N LEU A 183 -7.08 -5.82 17.61
CA LEU A 183 -7.27 -5.92 16.17
C LEU A 183 -7.48 -7.39 15.84
N VAL A 184 -8.61 -7.69 15.23
CA VAL A 184 -9.03 -9.04 14.82
C VAL A 184 -9.24 -9.07 13.34
N GLY A 185 -8.65 -10.06 12.66
CA GLY A 185 -8.86 -10.31 11.24
C GLY A 185 -9.87 -11.43 11.00
N ARG A 186 -10.54 -11.37 9.85
CA ARG A 186 -11.40 -12.45 9.33
C ARG A 186 -11.30 -12.46 7.82
N ARG A 187 -11.12 -13.64 7.24
CA ARG A 187 -11.26 -13.84 5.80
C ARG A 187 -12.71 -14.18 5.48
N TYR A 188 -13.28 -13.53 4.47
CA TYR A 188 -14.59 -13.88 3.90
C TYR A 188 -14.46 -14.68 2.61
N ASN A 189 -15.60 -15.12 2.06
CA ASN A 189 -15.67 -15.67 0.72
C ASN A 189 -15.12 -14.68 -0.30
N ASP A 190 -14.47 -15.22 -1.32
CA ASP A 190 -13.95 -14.44 -2.43
C ASP A 190 -15.11 -13.68 -3.12
N GLN A 191 -14.84 -12.47 -3.54
CA GLN A 191 -15.82 -11.60 -4.20
C GLN A 191 -15.24 -10.98 -5.46
N THR A 192 -16.07 -10.79 -6.46
CA THR A 192 -15.70 -10.02 -7.65
C THR A 192 -16.07 -8.57 -7.45
N ILE A 193 -15.12 -7.66 -7.61
CA ILE A 193 -15.33 -6.22 -7.52
C ILE A 193 -15.39 -5.65 -8.93
N SER A 194 -16.50 -4.95 -9.23
CA SER A 194 -16.61 -4.19 -10.46
C SER A 194 -15.83 -2.88 -10.34
N THR A 195 -14.91 -2.67 -11.25
CA THR A 195 -14.10 -1.47 -11.35
C THR A 195 -14.28 -0.85 -12.74
N ILE A 196 -13.75 0.36 -12.95
CA ILE A 196 -13.70 0.98 -14.28
C ILE A 196 -12.95 0.11 -15.30
N ASN A 197 -12.12 -0.81 -14.84
CA ASN A 197 -11.30 -1.71 -15.66
C ASN A 197 -11.92 -3.10 -15.83
N GLY A 198 -13.18 -3.27 -15.44
CA GLY A 198 -13.89 -4.54 -15.48
C GLY A 198 -14.00 -5.22 -14.12
N ASN A 199 -14.41 -6.47 -14.16
CA ASN A 199 -14.68 -7.27 -13.00
C ASN A 199 -13.41 -7.98 -12.53
N ILE A 200 -12.97 -7.71 -11.30
CA ILE A 200 -11.74 -8.24 -10.72
C ILE A 200 -12.06 -9.22 -9.59
N PRO A 201 -11.65 -10.51 -9.69
CA PRO A 201 -11.77 -11.47 -8.60
C PRO A 201 -10.88 -11.06 -7.43
N THR A 202 -11.41 -11.05 -6.22
CA THR A 202 -10.69 -10.59 -5.03
C THR A 202 -10.85 -11.53 -3.83
N LYS A 203 -9.86 -11.54 -2.96
CA LYS A 203 -9.93 -12.03 -1.58
C LYS A 203 -10.45 -10.91 -0.69
N LYS A 204 -11.50 -11.20 0.09
CA LYS A 204 -12.08 -10.24 1.02
C LYS A 204 -11.61 -10.50 2.43
N PHE A 205 -11.06 -9.46 3.05
CA PHE A 205 -10.65 -9.46 4.46
C PHE A 205 -11.42 -8.38 5.22
N LEU A 206 -11.77 -8.70 6.46
CA LEU A 206 -12.26 -7.76 7.43
C LEU A 206 -11.23 -7.66 8.56
N THR A 207 -10.82 -6.45 8.90
CA THR A 207 -10.05 -6.17 10.12
C THR A 207 -10.91 -5.32 11.05
N THR A 208 -11.15 -5.80 12.26
CA THR A 208 -11.97 -5.07 13.24
C THR A 208 -11.06 -4.56 14.35
N PHE A 209 -10.90 -3.24 14.40
CA PHE A 209 -10.27 -2.57 15.53
C PHE A 209 -11.31 -2.34 16.62
N THR A 210 -10.96 -2.67 17.87
CA THR A 210 -11.81 -2.42 19.04
C THR A 210 -10.99 -1.76 20.14
N LEU A 211 -11.48 -0.63 20.64
CA LEU A 211 -11.06 -0.03 21.89
C LEU A 211 -12.14 -0.32 22.93
N SER A 212 -11.77 -0.93 24.04
CA SER A 212 -12.68 -1.29 25.11
C SER A 212 -12.22 -0.70 26.44
N TYR A 213 -13.17 -0.44 27.33
CA TYR A 213 -12.97 -0.02 28.70
C TYR A 213 -13.25 -1.17 29.65
N GLY A 214 -12.36 -1.36 30.64
CA GLY A 214 -12.49 -2.41 31.65
C GLY A 214 -13.30 -1.92 32.86
N ILE A 215 -14.33 -2.70 33.24
CA ILE A 215 -15.13 -2.49 34.45
C ILE A 215 -14.91 -3.65 35.41
N LEU A 216 -14.72 -3.33 36.67
CA LEU A 216 -14.58 -4.30 37.81
C LEU A 216 -13.51 -5.38 37.63
N PRO A 217 -12.57 -5.55 38.55
CA PRO A 217 -11.64 -6.67 38.52
C PRO A 217 -12.34 -8.03 38.92
N PRO A 218 -12.09 -9.15 38.13
CA PRO A 218 -11.31 -9.21 36.90
C PRO A 218 -12.02 -8.44 35.78
N PHE A 219 -11.29 -7.63 35.03
CA PHE A 219 -11.92 -6.67 34.12
C PHE A 219 -12.79 -7.35 33.05
N ILE A 220 -14.07 -6.91 32.98
CA ILE A 220 -14.96 -7.15 31.87
C ILE A 220 -14.78 -5.95 30.92
N TYR A 221 -14.34 -6.20 29.68
CA TYR A 221 -14.07 -5.15 28.72
C TYR A 221 -15.31 -4.85 27.87
N LEU A 222 -15.82 -3.63 27.97
CA LEU A 222 -16.93 -3.14 27.14
C LEU A 222 -16.38 -2.32 25.96
N PRO A 223 -16.81 -2.60 24.71
CA PRO A 223 -16.33 -1.86 23.56
C PRO A 223 -16.84 -0.40 23.60
N ILE A 224 -15.93 0.55 23.41
CA ILE A 224 -16.21 1.98 23.24
C ILE A 224 -16.20 2.32 21.75
N ILE A 225 -15.20 1.79 21.03
CA ILE A 225 -15.00 1.99 19.60
C ILE A 225 -14.90 0.63 18.95
N THR A 226 -15.65 0.41 17.88
CA THR A 226 -15.52 -0.76 17.02
C THR A 226 -15.58 -0.30 15.58
N ARG A 227 -14.47 -0.48 14.83
CA ARG A 227 -14.39 -0.13 13.41
C ARG A 227 -14.03 -1.35 12.57
N PRO A 228 -14.95 -1.82 11.73
CA PRO A 228 -14.74 -2.94 10.82
C PRO A 228 -14.26 -2.43 9.46
N ASP A 229 -12.96 -2.46 9.21
CA ASP A 229 -12.36 -2.08 7.94
C ASP A 229 -12.34 -3.27 6.97
N THR A 230 -12.81 -3.09 5.75
CA THR A 230 -12.87 -4.16 4.73
C THR A 230 -11.86 -3.88 3.63
N THR A 231 -11.05 -4.90 3.29
CA THR A 231 -10.04 -4.82 2.23
C THR A 231 -10.27 -5.93 1.20
N TYR A 232 -10.20 -5.56 -0.09
CA TYR A 232 -10.30 -6.46 -1.22
C TYR A 232 -8.96 -6.53 -1.95
N ILE A 233 -8.39 -7.73 -2.05
CA ILE A 233 -7.05 -7.98 -2.58
C ILE A 233 -7.13 -8.89 -3.78
N ALA A 234 -6.57 -8.48 -4.92
CA ALA A 234 -6.50 -9.26 -6.15
C ALA A 234 -5.08 -9.74 -6.46
N SER A 235 -4.98 -10.85 -7.20
CA SER A 235 -3.70 -11.37 -7.69
C SER A 235 -2.99 -10.35 -8.57
N ASP A 236 -1.68 -10.22 -8.40
CA ASP A 236 -0.78 -9.31 -9.14
C ASP A 236 -1.13 -7.82 -9.07
N ILE A 237 -2.18 -7.47 -8.30
CA ILE A 237 -2.66 -6.08 -8.18
C ILE A 237 -2.47 -5.56 -6.77
N TRP A 238 -2.63 -6.41 -5.74
CA TRP A 238 -2.72 -6.08 -4.33
C TRP A 238 -4.09 -5.47 -3.99
N ILE A 239 -4.15 -4.32 -3.36
CA ILE A 239 -5.41 -3.72 -2.89
C ILE A 239 -6.19 -3.12 -4.06
N VAL A 240 -7.43 -3.59 -4.27
CA VAL A 240 -8.36 -3.09 -5.27
C VAL A 240 -9.36 -2.11 -4.64
N LYS A 241 -9.79 -2.40 -3.41
CA LYS A 241 -10.74 -1.58 -2.67
C LYS A 241 -10.51 -1.71 -1.18
N GLU A 242 -10.63 -0.60 -0.47
CA GLU A 242 -10.74 -0.54 0.99
C GLU A 242 -11.98 0.25 1.37
N SER A 243 -12.67 -0.20 2.40
CA SER A 243 -13.86 0.48 2.94
C SER A 243 -13.73 0.56 4.45
N ASN A 244 -13.56 1.77 4.93
CA ASN A 244 -13.43 2.11 6.34
C ASN A 244 -14.68 2.90 6.73
N PRO A 245 -15.63 2.32 7.47
CA PRO A 245 -16.87 3.02 7.81
C PRO A 245 -16.61 4.18 8.77
N SER A 246 -17.46 5.19 8.70
CA SER A 246 -17.58 6.20 9.74
C SER A 246 -18.13 5.57 11.01
N ILE A 247 -17.61 5.98 12.14
CA ILE A 247 -18.11 5.53 13.44
C ILE A 247 -18.43 6.72 14.32
N ASN A 248 -19.53 6.62 15.05
CA ASN A 248 -19.91 7.58 16.07
C ASN A 248 -19.47 7.05 17.43
N VAL A 249 -18.72 7.87 18.17
CA VAL A 249 -18.24 7.56 19.51
C VAL A 249 -19.04 8.39 20.49
N ASP A 250 -19.71 7.72 21.42
CA ASP A 250 -20.47 8.35 22.51
C ASP A 250 -19.93 7.84 23.85
N LEU A 251 -19.28 8.72 24.60
CA LEU A 251 -18.70 8.43 25.89
C LEU A 251 -19.59 8.86 27.08
N THR A 252 -20.80 9.32 26.80
CA THR A 252 -21.72 9.81 27.85
C THR A 252 -22.12 8.72 28.82
N SER A 253 -22.24 7.47 28.33
CA SER A 253 -22.50 6.29 29.17
C SER A 253 -21.39 5.96 30.16
N LEU A 254 -20.17 6.47 29.93
CA LEU A 254 -19.01 6.33 30.82
C LEU A 254 -18.83 7.54 31.74
N GLY A 255 -19.79 8.49 31.72
CA GLY A 255 -19.74 9.71 32.51
C GLY A 255 -18.97 10.88 31.88
N PHE A 256 -18.50 10.73 30.63
CA PHE A 256 -17.85 11.78 29.88
C PHE A 256 -18.85 12.42 28.91
N PRO A 257 -19.15 13.74 29.00
CA PRO A 257 -20.09 14.41 28.08
C PRO A 257 -19.41 14.69 26.72
N ILE A 258 -18.91 13.64 26.09
CA ILE A 258 -18.14 13.70 24.82
C ILE A 258 -18.80 12.77 23.82
N SER A 259 -19.18 13.35 22.67
CA SER A 259 -19.60 12.59 21.50
C SER A 259 -18.95 13.20 20.25
N PHE A 260 -18.41 12.34 19.38
CA PHE A 260 -17.78 12.76 18.13
C PHE A 260 -17.87 11.64 17.08
N SER A 261 -17.73 12.04 15.81
CA SER A 261 -17.66 11.08 14.70
C SER A 261 -16.21 10.97 14.20
N ILE A 262 -15.78 9.74 13.96
CA ILE A 262 -14.56 9.44 13.20
C ILE A 262 -15.01 9.20 11.76
N PRO A 263 -14.62 10.07 10.79
CA PRO A 263 -15.06 9.93 9.42
C PRO A 263 -14.47 8.66 8.78
N GLY A 264 -15.29 8.03 7.96
CA GLY A 264 -14.86 6.91 7.13
C GLY A 264 -14.41 7.35 5.74
N ASN A 265 -13.92 6.40 4.98
CA ASN A 265 -13.62 6.58 3.57
C ASN A 265 -13.73 5.28 2.78
N VAL A 266 -13.95 5.41 1.48
CA VAL A 266 -13.82 4.32 0.51
C VAL A 266 -12.68 4.67 -0.44
N LYS A 267 -11.69 3.79 -0.51
CA LYS A 267 -10.57 3.86 -1.45
C LYS A 267 -10.80 2.82 -2.54
N GLU A 268 -10.82 3.24 -3.79
CA GLU A 268 -11.10 2.37 -4.94
C GLU A 268 -10.08 2.57 -6.04
N LEU A 269 -9.65 1.46 -6.64
CA LEU A 269 -8.76 1.48 -7.80
C LEU A 269 -9.48 2.08 -9.00
N THR A 270 -8.94 3.16 -9.58
CA THR A 270 -9.60 3.95 -10.65
C THR A 270 -8.97 3.79 -12.01
N SER A 271 -7.70 3.41 -12.10
CA SER A 271 -7.03 3.22 -13.37
C SER A 271 -6.49 1.81 -13.46
N PRO A 272 -6.40 1.23 -14.68
CA PRO A 272 -5.58 0.06 -14.82
C PRO A 272 -4.24 0.44 -14.23
N THR A 273 -3.84 -0.37 -13.30
CA THR A 273 -2.45 -0.49 -13.00
C THR A 273 -1.79 -0.61 -14.36
N VAL A 274 -0.98 0.36 -14.73
CA VAL A 274 -0.12 0.17 -15.88
C VAL A 274 0.85 -0.90 -15.42
N GLY A 275 0.34 -2.12 -15.40
CA GLY A 275 1.17 -3.31 -15.38
C GLY A 275 1.97 -3.19 -16.65
N ILE A 276 3.24 -3.08 -16.46
CA ILE A 276 4.31 -2.89 -17.39
C ILE A 276 4.29 -3.99 -18.47
N ASN A 277 3.32 -3.95 -19.38
CA ASN A 277 3.48 -4.57 -20.68
C ASN A 277 4.07 -3.58 -21.70
N SER A 278 4.43 -2.37 -21.27
CA SER A 278 5.05 -1.34 -22.10
C SER A 278 6.17 -0.55 -21.41
N ILE A 279 6.76 -1.08 -20.32
CA ILE A 279 7.96 -0.47 -19.70
C ILE A 279 9.24 -1.03 -20.30
N SER A 280 9.21 -1.97 -21.23
CA SER A 280 10.40 -2.22 -22.07
C SER A 280 10.91 -0.94 -22.77
N ASP A 281 10.05 0.07 -22.96
CA ASP A 281 10.44 1.36 -23.51
C ASP A 281 10.68 2.46 -22.46
N ILE A 282 10.40 2.22 -21.16
CA ILE A 282 10.46 3.25 -20.10
C ILE A 282 11.53 2.96 -19.04
N ILE A 283 11.94 1.72 -18.87
CA ILE A 283 13.11 1.41 -18.02
C ILE A 283 14.34 1.78 -18.82
N SER A 284 15.08 2.76 -18.32
CA SER A 284 16.43 2.96 -18.80
C SER A 284 17.30 1.84 -18.25
N ASP A 285 17.77 0.94 -19.11
CA ASP A 285 18.70 -0.12 -18.73
C ASP A 285 20.02 0.48 -18.15
N ASN A 286 20.26 1.75 -18.42
CA ASN A 286 21.42 2.50 -17.98
C ASN A 286 21.02 3.91 -17.52
N PHE A 287 21.83 4.49 -16.64
CA PHE A 287 21.79 5.93 -16.40
C PHE A 287 22.23 6.67 -17.65
N TYR A 288 21.48 7.67 -18.07
CA TYR A 288 21.90 8.57 -19.16
C TYR A 288 21.34 9.99 -18.95
N LEU A 289 22.00 10.93 -19.60
CA LEU A 289 21.56 12.30 -19.73
C LEU A 289 21.56 12.64 -21.24
N SER A 290 20.39 12.98 -21.80
CA SER A 290 20.29 13.35 -23.21
C SER A 290 20.73 14.79 -23.47
N GLN A 291 21.06 15.10 -24.71
CA GLN A 291 21.21 16.48 -25.13
C GLN A 291 19.84 17.17 -25.05
N ASN A 292 19.80 18.38 -24.47
CA ASN A 292 18.57 19.16 -24.42
C ASN A 292 18.03 19.48 -25.80
N TYR A 293 16.70 19.52 -25.94
CA TYR A 293 16.06 19.89 -27.20
C TYR A 293 14.91 20.88 -26.95
N PRO A 294 14.86 21.97 -27.72
CA PRO A 294 15.86 22.42 -28.71
C PRO A 294 17.20 22.87 -28.11
N ASN A 295 18.29 22.82 -28.88
CA ASN A 295 19.59 23.39 -28.54
C ASN A 295 20.26 23.92 -29.82
N PRO A 296 20.47 25.24 -30.04
CA PRO A 296 20.14 26.32 -29.08
C PRO A 296 18.66 26.46 -28.78
N PHE A 297 18.31 27.08 -27.61
CA PHE A 297 16.93 27.24 -27.15
C PHE A 297 16.57 28.70 -26.85
N ASN A 298 15.25 29.04 -26.92
CA ASN A 298 14.70 30.36 -26.67
C ASN A 298 13.24 30.28 -26.19
N PRO A 299 12.87 30.69 -25.00
CA PRO A 299 13.69 30.66 -23.79
C PRO A 299 13.60 29.28 -23.10
N THR A 300 12.83 28.30 -23.61
CA THR A 300 12.57 27.01 -23.01
C THR A 300 13.23 25.86 -23.76
N THR A 301 13.60 24.80 -23.02
CA THR A 301 14.13 23.55 -23.55
C THR A 301 13.79 22.39 -22.63
N ASN A 302 13.71 21.19 -23.20
CA ASN A 302 13.48 19.95 -22.46
C ASN A 302 14.80 19.20 -22.21
N LEU A 303 14.95 18.72 -20.99
CA LEU A 303 16.08 17.93 -20.53
C LEU A 303 15.58 16.51 -20.23
N GLU A 304 16.06 15.53 -20.98
CA GLU A 304 15.68 14.14 -20.81
C GLU A 304 16.82 13.35 -20.16
N PHE A 305 16.47 12.47 -19.22
CA PHE A 305 17.43 11.60 -18.56
C PHE A 305 16.80 10.26 -18.15
N GLY A 306 17.64 9.25 -18.03
CA GLY A 306 17.24 7.92 -17.59
C GLY A 306 17.89 7.55 -16.24
N ILE A 307 17.09 6.91 -15.39
CA ILE A 307 17.49 6.35 -14.09
C ILE A 307 17.29 4.85 -14.15
N SER A 308 18.37 4.07 -13.97
CA SER A 308 18.31 2.61 -14.07
C SER A 308 17.90 1.90 -12.78
N LYS A 309 17.98 2.57 -11.64
CA LYS A 309 17.55 2.06 -10.33
C LYS A 309 17.12 3.21 -9.43
N LEU A 310 16.27 2.90 -8.45
CA LEU A 310 15.88 3.89 -7.44
C LEU A 310 17.12 4.51 -6.80
N GLY A 311 17.16 5.84 -6.75
CA GLY A 311 18.23 6.59 -6.11
C GLY A 311 17.89 8.06 -5.96
N PHE A 312 18.69 8.74 -5.14
CA PHE A 312 18.63 10.19 -5.06
C PHE A 312 19.16 10.79 -6.35
N VAL A 313 18.35 11.65 -6.99
CA VAL A 313 18.64 12.29 -8.29
C VAL A 313 18.78 13.78 -8.08
N SER A 314 19.88 14.33 -8.54
CA SER A 314 20.13 15.76 -8.59
C SER A 314 20.38 16.19 -10.04
N LEU A 315 19.53 17.10 -10.57
CA LEU A 315 19.71 17.74 -11.87
C LEU A 315 19.82 19.25 -11.66
N LYS A 316 20.99 19.80 -11.93
CA LYS A 316 21.32 21.19 -11.67
C LYS A 316 21.87 21.90 -12.90
N ILE A 317 21.57 23.21 -13.01
CA ILE A 317 22.05 24.09 -14.08
C ILE A 317 23.16 24.97 -13.54
N PHE A 318 24.20 25.14 -14.34
CA PHE A 318 25.38 25.95 -14.04
C PHE A 318 25.63 26.94 -15.19
N ASN A 319 26.16 28.11 -14.85
CA ASN A 319 26.68 29.03 -15.82
C ASN A 319 28.11 28.67 -16.27
N SER A 320 28.70 29.44 -17.19
CA SER A 320 30.05 29.22 -17.72
C SER A 320 31.18 29.34 -16.67
N LEU A 321 30.88 29.96 -15.52
CA LEU A 321 31.81 30.05 -14.39
C LEU A 321 31.67 28.90 -13.39
N GLY A 322 30.80 27.91 -13.67
CA GLY A 322 30.55 26.78 -12.78
C GLY A 322 29.67 27.14 -11.57
N ARG A 323 29.03 28.31 -11.52
CA ARG A 323 28.09 28.67 -10.45
C ARG A 323 26.75 28.06 -10.75
N GLU A 324 26.13 27.43 -9.75
CA GLU A 324 24.76 26.89 -9.84
C GLU A 324 23.79 28.07 -10.01
N VAL A 325 22.93 27.99 -11.06
CA VAL A 325 21.91 28.98 -11.36
C VAL A 325 20.49 28.47 -11.10
N LYS A 326 20.29 27.15 -11.14
CA LYS A 326 19.00 26.51 -10.83
C LYS A 326 19.17 25.02 -10.49
N THR A 327 18.41 24.56 -9.53
CA THR A 327 18.17 23.12 -9.30
C THR A 327 16.83 22.75 -9.91
N LEU A 328 16.80 21.76 -10.82
CA LEU A 328 15.59 21.27 -11.49
C LEU A 328 15.02 20.03 -10.82
N VAL A 329 15.89 19.14 -10.35
CA VAL A 329 15.53 17.92 -9.63
C VAL A 329 16.46 17.76 -8.44
N ASN A 330 15.92 17.39 -7.28
CA ASN A 330 16.69 17.13 -6.07
C ASN A 330 15.89 16.22 -5.13
N GLU A 331 15.62 14.98 -5.61
CA GLU A 331 14.72 14.05 -4.92
C GLU A 331 15.04 12.60 -5.27
N PHE A 332 14.46 11.65 -4.52
CA PHE A 332 14.50 10.24 -4.90
C PHE A 332 13.58 9.99 -6.11
N LYS A 333 14.15 9.32 -7.14
CA LYS A 333 13.40 8.86 -8.31
C LYS A 333 13.56 7.36 -8.53
N PRO A 334 12.49 6.64 -8.86
CA PRO A 334 12.57 5.25 -9.30
C PRO A 334 13.28 5.12 -10.65
N ALA A 335 13.60 3.89 -11.06
CA ALA A 335 14.04 3.60 -12.41
C ALA A 335 13.01 4.12 -13.43
N GLY A 336 13.48 4.76 -14.50
CA GLY A 336 12.58 5.33 -15.51
C GLY A 336 13.25 6.38 -16.39
N LYS A 337 12.53 6.84 -17.42
CA LYS A 337 12.88 7.97 -18.28
C LYS A 337 12.11 9.21 -17.79
N TYR A 338 12.80 10.33 -17.71
CA TYR A 338 12.27 11.58 -17.19
C TYR A 338 12.54 12.72 -18.17
N SER A 339 11.60 13.64 -18.26
CA SER A 339 11.75 14.90 -19.00
C SER A 339 11.40 16.06 -18.10
N VAL A 340 12.23 17.09 -18.08
CA VAL A 340 12.04 18.31 -17.29
C VAL A 340 12.23 19.52 -18.19
N GLU A 341 11.25 20.41 -18.21
CA GLU A 341 11.35 21.68 -18.91
C GLU A 341 12.21 22.67 -18.11
N PHE A 342 13.11 23.32 -18.80
CA PHE A 342 13.92 24.42 -18.26
C PHE A 342 13.55 25.72 -18.98
N ASP A 343 13.10 26.70 -18.21
CA ASP A 343 12.86 28.08 -18.65
C ASP A 343 14.03 28.97 -18.25
N GLY A 344 14.76 29.46 -19.26
CA GLY A 344 15.88 30.38 -19.17
C GLY A 344 15.49 31.86 -19.34
N SER A 345 14.20 32.22 -19.31
CA SER A 345 13.71 33.59 -19.54
C SER A 345 14.38 34.67 -18.68
N LYS A 346 14.80 34.30 -17.44
CA LYS A 346 15.47 35.20 -16.48
C LYS A 346 17.00 35.20 -16.60
N LEU A 347 17.56 34.42 -17.52
CA LEU A 347 19.01 34.30 -17.71
C LEU A 347 19.45 35.05 -18.97
N SER A 348 20.71 35.46 -19.05
CA SER A 348 21.31 36.07 -20.23
C SER A 348 21.59 35.04 -21.31
N SER A 349 21.56 35.44 -22.60
CA SER A 349 22.07 34.60 -23.68
C SER A 349 23.49 34.15 -23.41
N GLY A 350 23.78 32.87 -23.67
CA GLY A 350 25.10 32.32 -23.37
C GLY A 350 25.13 30.79 -23.22
N ILE A 351 26.28 30.31 -22.81
CA ILE A 351 26.53 28.89 -22.60
C ILE A 351 26.20 28.54 -21.14
N TYR A 352 25.43 27.47 -20.97
CA TYR A 352 25.08 26.88 -19.70
C TYR A 352 25.40 25.39 -19.71
N PHE A 353 25.57 24.82 -18.54
CA PHE A 353 25.78 23.38 -18.34
C PHE A 353 24.70 22.82 -17.45
N TYR A 354 24.28 21.59 -17.69
CA TYR A 354 23.42 20.86 -16.80
C TYR A 354 24.06 19.54 -16.39
N LYS A 355 23.98 19.24 -15.13
CA LYS A 355 24.63 18.07 -14.49
C LYS A 355 23.59 17.19 -13.81
N LEU A 356 23.57 15.93 -14.21
CA LEU A 356 22.81 14.87 -13.54
C LEU A 356 23.76 14.09 -12.63
N SER A 357 23.31 13.82 -11.40
CA SER A 357 24.00 12.93 -10.46
C SER A 357 22.99 11.99 -9.81
N SER A 358 23.24 10.67 -9.81
CA SER A 358 22.43 9.66 -9.16
C SER A 358 23.20 8.36 -8.94
N GLY A 359 23.22 7.85 -7.71
CA GLY A 359 23.73 6.52 -7.41
C GLY A 359 25.18 6.24 -7.85
N GLY A 360 26.07 7.24 -7.83
CA GLY A 360 27.45 7.15 -8.33
C GLY A 360 27.60 7.49 -9.83
N PHE A 361 26.51 7.60 -10.57
CA PHE A 361 26.53 8.12 -11.95
C PHE A 361 26.56 9.65 -11.92
N THR A 362 27.36 10.23 -12.82
CA THR A 362 27.38 11.68 -13.07
C THR A 362 27.64 11.92 -14.54
N ASP A 363 26.81 12.75 -15.15
CA ASP A 363 26.99 13.23 -16.53
C ASP A 363 26.70 14.73 -16.60
N THR A 364 27.39 15.42 -17.52
CA THR A 364 27.27 16.87 -17.71
C THR A 364 27.20 17.20 -19.19
N LYS A 365 26.21 17.99 -19.58
CA LYS A 365 26.04 18.42 -20.95
C LYS A 365 25.96 19.94 -21.05
N ARG A 366 26.25 20.44 -22.26
CA ARG A 366 26.24 21.87 -22.59
C ARG A 366 24.96 22.24 -23.34
N MET A 367 24.40 23.39 -23.00
CA MET A 367 23.28 23.99 -23.73
C MET A 367 23.55 25.48 -24.05
N ILE A 368 22.90 26.01 -25.07
CA ILE A 368 23.08 27.38 -25.55
C ILE A 368 21.72 28.09 -25.51
N LEU A 369 21.62 29.15 -24.70
CA LEU A 369 20.47 30.05 -24.67
C LEU A 369 20.67 31.19 -25.61
N ILE A 370 19.72 31.44 -26.51
CA ILE A 370 19.66 32.57 -27.44
C ILE A 370 18.36 33.32 -27.17
N LYS A 371 18.46 34.61 -26.97
CA LYS A 371 17.31 35.52 -26.86
C LYS A 371 17.25 36.40 -28.07
#